data_8c971348d2468d626d5753033fb32296
#
_entry.id   8c971348d2468d626d5753033fb32296
#
_cell.length_a   1.000
_cell.length_b   1.000
_cell.length_c   1.000
_cell.angle_alpha   90.00
_cell.angle_beta   90.00
_cell.angle_gamma   90.00
#
_symmetry.space_group_name_H-M   'P 1'
#
loop_
_entity.id
_entity.type
_entity.pdbx_description
1 polymer ?
#
loop_
_entity_poly.entity_id
_entity_poly.type
_entity_poly.pdbx_seq_one_letter_code
_entity_poly.pdbx_strand_id
1 'polypeptide(L)'
;RTAGGWGAAIGAGAFLGLSAMFYTLFFVVAVFTVVLMGLVAWATLWWQQREIAVHQPRAPRLGVFRLLWPILLRLIVMGVIAAILALIVWAPYLAKVLTGHLPESNTALHYLPESGSRLAFPMFDFSEPLLGALCLLGTLWLVVRVASSRRAQALAISVVAIYLWSLASMLVTAAGTTGLAFRLEPILQVLLAAAGAFGFVEGARAVYQAVDEPRRFRAATAVVAVLGALAFTQSIPGILNAEITTAYTDTDGNGVRADKRSPSAVSHYGRIDQVLTEQTGRPRDETVLLTADTSFLSYYPYFGFQALTSHYANPLADFPARAAEIKRWTELKSPAELIDALNHSPWRAPDAFLFRRSGENYTLRLAEDVYPNDPNVRRYTVEFPGTLFADPHFRITDIGPFTLVVRS
;
A
#
# COMPACT_ATOMS: atom_id res chain seq x y z
N ARG A 1 -18.80 32.78 -15.67
CA ARG A 1 -17.99 31.65 -15.10
C ARG A 1 -18.63 30.37 -15.57
N THR A 2 -18.04 29.70 -16.56
CA THR A 2 -18.44 28.36 -16.98
C THR A 2 -18.35 27.44 -15.78
N ALA A 3 -19.49 26.92 -15.32
CA ALA A 3 -19.53 25.88 -14.31
C ALA A 3 -18.62 24.73 -14.82
N GLY A 4 -17.63 24.31 -14.01
CA GLY A 4 -16.73 23.22 -14.38
C GLY A 4 -17.56 22.03 -14.85
N GLY A 5 -17.25 21.53 -16.05
CA GLY A 5 -18.02 20.47 -16.68
C GLY A 5 -18.01 19.19 -15.84
N TRP A 6 -18.87 18.26 -16.17
CA TRP A 6 -18.97 16.92 -15.56
C TRP A 6 -17.66 16.09 -15.67
N GLY A 7 -16.80 16.44 -16.65
CA GLY A 7 -15.53 15.75 -16.85
C GLY A 7 -14.64 15.66 -15.60
N ALA A 8 -14.60 16.75 -14.81
CA ALA A 8 -13.84 16.74 -13.55
C ALA A 8 -14.43 15.76 -12.50
N ALA A 9 -15.77 15.70 -12.40
CA ALA A 9 -16.44 14.78 -11.49
C ALA A 9 -16.28 13.31 -11.95
N ILE A 10 -16.40 13.07 -13.25
CA ILE A 10 -16.18 11.74 -13.85
C ILE A 10 -14.73 11.29 -13.65
N GLY A 11 -13.75 12.15 -13.95
CA GLY A 11 -12.33 11.84 -13.74
C GLY A 11 -11.97 11.59 -12.28
N ALA A 12 -12.52 12.37 -11.35
CA ALA A 12 -12.33 12.13 -9.92
C ALA A 12 -12.98 10.81 -9.46
N GLY A 13 -14.18 10.49 -9.95
CA GLY A 13 -14.85 9.23 -9.66
C GLY A 13 -14.05 8.02 -10.20
N ALA A 14 -13.51 8.11 -11.41
CA ALA A 14 -12.65 7.08 -11.97
C ALA A 14 -11.36 6.91 -11.16
N PHE A 15 -10.70 7.99 -10.76
CA PHE A 15 -9.53 7.96 -9.90
C PHE A 15 -9.82 7.29 -8.55
N LEU A 16 -10.93 7.65 -7.90
CA LEU A 16 -11.34 7.04 -6.64
C LEU A 16 -11.61 5.54 -6.80
N GLY A 17 -12.30 5.14 -7.86
CA GLY A 17 -12.57 3.73 -8.14
C GLY A 17 -11.30 2.92 -8.37
N LEU A 18 -10.38 3.43 -9.17
CA LEU A 18 -9.06 2.81 -9.36
C LEU A 18 -8.29 2.75 -8.04
N SER A 19 -8.27 3.82 -7.26
CA SER A 19 -7.62 3.82 -5.94
C SER A 19 -8.19 2.73 -5.02
N ALA A 20 -9.51 2.52 -5.03
CA ALA A 20 -10.18 1.47 -4.25
C ALA A 20 -9.78 0.05 -4.70
N MET A 21 -9.49 -0.15 -5.99
CA MET A 21 -9.03 -1.44 -6.51
C MET A 21 -7.60 -1.78 -6.08
N PHE A 22 -6.73 -0.77 -5.94
CA PHE A 22 -5.31 -0.98 -5.66
C PHE A 22 -4.95 -0.86 -4.18
N TYR A 23 -5.47 0.17 -3.49
CA TYR A 23 -5.10 0.41 -2.10
C TYR A 23 -6.16 1.18 -1.31
N THR A 24 -6.86 0.47 -0.46
CA THR A 24 -8.03 0.96 0.28
C THR A 24 -7.75 2.19 1.14
N LEU A 25 -6.59 2.28 1.79
CA LEU A 25 -6.25 3.44 2.61
C LEU A 25 -6.22 4.73 1.78
N PHE A 26 -5.54 4.70 0.62
CA PHE A 26 -5.46 5.89 -0.24
C PHE A 26 -6.84 6.28 -0.79
N PHE A 27 -7.66 5.29 -1.12
CA PHE A 27 -9.07 5.54 -1.49
C PHE A 27 -9.83 6.26 -0.38
N VAL A 28 -9.80 5.74 0.86
CA VAL A 28 -10.55 6.33 1.99
C VAL A 28 -10.07 7.75 2.29
N VAL A 29 -8.76 8.00 2.29
CA VAL A 29 -8.19 9.34 2.49
C VAL A 29 -8.53 10.28 1.35
N ALA A 30 -8.55 9.80 0.10
CA ALA A 30 -8.98 10.60 -1.04
C ALA A 30 -10.47 10.96 -0.97
N VAL A 31 -11.34 10.01 -0.58
CA VAL A 31 -12.77 10.27 -0.31
C VAL A 31 -12.92 11.30 0.80
N PHE A 32 -12.22 11.15 1.92
CA PHE A 32 -12.22 12.11 3.00
C PHE A 32 -11.83 13.53 2.53
N THR A 33 -10.77 13.62 1.71
CA THR A 33 -10.32 14.88 1.11
C THR A 33 -11.38 15.51 0.21
N VAL A 34 -12.03 14.71 -0.64
CA VAL A 34 -13.10 15.17 -1.55
C VAL A 34 -14.32 15.67 -0.76
N VAL A 35 -14.68 14.97 0.32
CA VAL A 35 -15.76 15.41 1.22
C VAL A 35 -15.41 16.74 1.89
N LEU A 36 -14.18 16.89 2.39
CA LEU A 36 -13.72 18.18 2.95
C LEU A 36 -13.75 19.30 1.91
N MET A 37 -13.33 19.04 0.68
CA MET A 37 -13.46 20.02 -0.42
C MET A 37 -14.91 20.41 -0.65
N GLY A 38 -15.85 19.46 -0.61
CA GLY A 38 -17.27 19.71 -0.71
C GLY A 38 -17.82 20.58 0.43
N LEU A 39 -17.39 20.28 1.67
CA LEU A 39 -17.77 21.06 2.86
C LEU A 39 -17.24 22.51 2.80
N VAL A 40 -15.98 22.69 2.41
CA VAL A 40 -15.36 24.01 2.25
C VAL A 40 -16.08 24.78 1.13
N ALA A 41 -16.37 24.14 0.00
CA ALA A 41 -17.12 24.75 -1.08
C ALA A 41 -18.52 25.19 -0.63
N TRP A 42 -19.23 24.37 0.13
CA TRP A 42 -20.52 24.71 0.71
C TRP A 42 -20.41 25.87 1.68
N ALA A 43 -19.45 25.82 2.61
CA ALA A 43 -19.26 26.89 3.60
C ALA A 43 -18.97 28.24 2.92
N THR A 44 -18.10 28.26 1.90
CA THR A 44 -17.78 29.49 1.15
C THR A 44 -18.98 30.04 0.43
N LEU A 45 -19.79 29.19 -0.20
CA LEU A 45 -21.05 29.63 -0.85
C LEU A 45 -22.07 30.18 0.17
N TRP A 46 -22.19 29.53 1.32
CA TRP A 46 -23.09 29.97 2.39
C TRP A 46 -22.66 31.31 2.99
N TRP A 47 -21.36 31.55 3.20
CA TRP A 47 -20.82 32.80 3.68
C TRP A 47 -21.03 33.93 2.66
N GLN A 48 -20.74 33.67 1.37
CA GLN A 48 -21.00 34.63 0.29
C GLN A 48 -22.49 35.04 0.23
N GLN A 49 -23.41 34.11 0.43
CA GLN A 49 -24.84 34.44 0.49
C GLN A 49 -25.23 35.30 1.69
N ARG A 50 -24.58 35.05 2.85
CA ARG A 50 -24.79 35.89 4.03
C ARG A 50 -24.31 37.31 3.78
N GLU A 51 -23.15 37.50 3.19
CA GLU A 51 -22.62 38.83 2.84
C GLU A 51 -23.55 39.56 1.86
N ILE A 52 -24.03 38.89 0.82
CA ILE A 52 -24.98 39.44 -0.14
C ILE A 52 -26.28 39.84 0.58
N ALA A 53 -26.78 39.02 1.50
CA ALA A 53 -28.01 39.31 2.23
C ALA A 53 -27.89 40.49 3.19
N VAL A 54 -26.68 40.76 3.70
CA VAL A 54 -26.41 41.96 4.53
C VAL A 54 -26.40 43.26 3.68
N HIS A 55 -25.73 43.19 2.51
CA HIS A 55 -25.57 44.38 1.65
C HIS A 55 -26.75 44.60 0.69
N GLN A 56 -27.51 43.53 0.40
CA GLN A 56 -28.68 43.56 -0.49
C GLN A 56 -29.86 42.80 0.13
N PRO A 57 -30.62 43.41 1.07
CA PRO A 57 -31.70 42.74 1.81
C PRO A 57 -32.85 42.21 0.93
N ARG A 58 -33.01 42.74 -0.28
CA ARG A 58 -34.04 42.32 -1.25
C ARG A 58 -33.59 41.19 -2.17
N ALA A 59 -32.30 40.73 -2.10
CA ALA A 59 -31.83 39.63 -2.90
C ALA A 59 -32.49 38.29 -2.48
N PRO A 60 -32.91 37.43 -3.43
CA PRO A 60 -33.54 36.17 -3.09
C PRO A 60 -32.56 35.26 -2.36
N ARG A 61 -32.93 34.85 -1.13
CA ARG A 61 -32.16 33.90 -0.35
C ARG A 61 -32.40 32.50 -0.92
N LEU A 62 -31.35 31.86 -1.46
CA LEU A 62 -31.44 30.46 -1.84
C LEU A 62 -31.47 29.59 -0.56
N GLY A 63 -32.45 28.68 -0.50
CA GLY A 63 -32.50 27.72 0.61
C GLY A 63 -31.23 26.84 0.65
N VAL A 64 -30.85 26.42 1.84
CA VAL A 64 -29.66 25.55 2.09
C VAL A 64 -29.63 24.37 1.13
N PHE A 65 -30.78 23.75 0.88
CA PHE A 65 -30.90 22.57 -0.03
C PHE A 65 -30.52 22.95 -1.48
N ARG A 66 -30.94 24.11 -2.00
CA ARG A 66 -30.56 24.53 -3.35
C ARG A 66 -29.06 24.81 -3.49
N LEU A 67 -28.41 25.19 -2.39
CA LEU A 67 -26.97 25.41 -2.37
C LEU A 67 -26.19 24.10 -2.35
N LEU A 68 -26.67 23.11 -1.58
CA LEU A 68 -26.04 21.82 -1.41
C LEU A 68 -26.23 20.88 -2.61
N TRP A 69 -27.39 20.96 -3.28
CA TRP A 69 -27.77 20.01 -4.32
C TRP A 69 -26.74 19.83 -5.44
N PRO A 70 -26.16 20.88 -6.04
CA PRO A 70 -25.15 20.73 -7.09
C PRO A 70 -23.87 20.07 -6.60
N ILE A 71 -23.50 20.25 -5.32
CA ILE A 71 -22.33 19.62 -4.71
C ILE A 71 -22.63 18.15 -4.46
N LEU A 72 -23.77 17.83 -3.84
CA LEU A 72 -24.21 16.47 -3.56
C LEU A 72 -24.34 15.65 -4.84
N LEU A 73 -24.93 16.21 -5.89
CA LEU A 73 -25.08 15.52 -7.17
C LEU A 73 -23.73 15.13 -7.77
N ARG A 74 -22.72 15.99 -7.69
CA ARG A 74 -21.36 15.68 -8.14
C ARG A 74 -20.71 14.61 -7.27
N LEU A 75 -20.87 14.67 -5.96
CA LEU A 75 -20.36 13.64 -5.04
C LEU A 75 -21.03 12.28 -5.29
N ILE A 76 -22.34 12.28 -5.53
CA ILE A 76 -23.09 11.04 -5.89
C ILE A 76 -22.54 10.45 -7.19
N VAL A 77 -22.37 11.25 -8.24
CA VAL A 77 -21.83 10.76 -9.51
C VAL A 77 -20.42 10.22 -9.34
N MET A 78 -19.54 10.90 -8.60
CA MET A 78 -18.21 10.40 -8.26
C MET A 78 -18.29 9.08 -7.50
N GLY A 79 -19.16 9.00 -6.49
CA GLY A 79 -19.36 7.80 -5.68
C GLY A 79 -19.89 6.62 -6.49
N VAL A 80 -20.85 6.83 -7.38
CA VAL A 80 -21.40 5.79 -8.25
C VAL A 80 -20.33 5.23 -9.20
N ILE A 81 -19.56 6.10 -9.85
CA ILE A 81 -18.48 5.69 -10.75
C ILE A 81 -17.41 4.92 -9.96
N ALA A 82 -17.02 5.44 -8.79
CA ALA A 82 -16.04 4.78 -7.93
C ALA A 82 -16.51 3.40 -7.48
N ALA A 83 -17.79 3.27 -7.07
CA ALA A 83 -18.37 2.00 -6.63
C ALA A 83 -18.42 0.98 -7.76
N ILE A 84 -18.83 1.36 -8.97
CA ILE A 84 -18.88 0.45 -10.13
C ILE A 84 -17.48 -0.11 -10.41
N LEU A 85 -16.45 0.73 -10.44
CA LEU A 85 -15.08 0.28 -10.67
C LEU A 85 -14.55 -0.57 -9.50
N ALA A 86 -14.75 -0.14 -8.27
CA ALA A 86 -14.32 -0.88 -7.09
C ALA A 86 -14.93 -2.28 -7.02
N LEU A 87 -16.21 -2.44 -7.39
CA LEU A 87 -16.92 -3.72 -7.37
C LEU A 87 -16.29 -4.78 -8.30
N ILE A 88 -15.55 -4.38 -9.34
CA ILE A 88 -14.82 -5.33 -10.20
C ILE A 88 -13.88 -6.21 -9.37
N VAL A 89 -13.22 -5.64 -8.36
CA VAL A 89 -12.27 -6.35 -7.48
C VAL A 89 -12.93 -6.80 -6.17
N TRP A 90 -13.83 -5.98 -5.61
CA TRP A 90 -14.38 -6.21 -4.27
C TRP A 90 -15.61 -7.12 -4.25
N ALA A 91 -16.29 -7.36 -5.39
CA ALA A 91 -17.53 -8.16 -5.39
C ALA A 91 -17.37 -9.58 -4.83
N PRO A 92 -16.31 -10.36 -5.16
CA PRO A 92 -16.13 -11.70 -4.59
C PRO A 92 -15.94 -11.68 -3.07
N TYR A 93 -15.16 -10.70 -2.55
CA TYR A 93 -14.96 -10.52 -1.12
C TYR A 93 -16.27 -10.17 -0.41
N LEU A 94 -17.01 -9.18 -0.92
CA LEU A 94 -18.29 -8.75 -0.36
C LEU A 94 -19.33 -9.88 -0.37
N ALA A 95 -19.38 -10.66 -1.45
CA ALA A 95 -20.27 -11.81 -1.53
C ALA A 95 -19.98 -12.84 -0.42
N LYS A 96 -18.71 -13.12 -0.13
CA LYS A 96 -18.31 -14.02 0.96
C LYS A 96 -18.68 -13.46 2.34
N VAL A 97 -18.40 -12.18 2.59
CA VAL A 97 -18.79 -11.53 3.85
C VAL A 97 -20.29 -11.54 4.05
N LEU A 98 -21.08 -11.26 3.01
CA LEU A 98 -22.55 -11.28 3.08
C LEU A 98 -23.12 -12.69 3.30
N THR A 99 -22.40 -13.74 2.92
CA THR A 99 -22.79 -15.13 3.18
C THR A 99 -22.36 -15.66 4.56
N GLY A 100 -21.85 -14.76 5.43
CA GLY A 100 -21.57 -15.08 6.83
C GLY A 100 -20.12 -15.45 7.12
N HIS A 101 -19.21 -15.38 6.14
CA HIS A 101 -17.78 -15.58 6.36
C HIS A 101 -17.16 -14.28 6.87
N LEU A 102 -16.95 -14.18 8.18
CA LEU A 102 -16.43 -12.98 8.80
C LEU A 102 -14.91 -12.89 8.63
N PRO A 103 -14.36 -11.69 8.34
CA PRO A 103 -12.92 -11.51 8.26
C PRO A 103 -12.28 -11.65 9.64
N GLU A 104 -11.21 -12.47 9.75
CA GLU A 104 -10.55 -12.78 11.02
C GLU A 104 -9.53 -11.73 11.47
N SER A 105 -8.98 -10.93 10.56
CA SER A 105 -7.88 -10.02 10.90
C SER A 105 -8.10 -8.61 10.40
N ASN A 106 -7.56 -7.67 11.16
CA ASN A 106 -7.45 -6.27 10.78
C ASN A 106 -5.98 -5.88 10.69
N THR A 107 -5.52 -5.59 9.47
CA THR A 107 -4.13 -5.19 9.19
C THR A 107 -3.65 -4.02 10.09
N ALA A 108 -4.56 -3.12 10.46
CA ALA A 108 -4.22 -1.97 11.30
C ALA A 108 -3.77 -2.34 12.72
N LEU A 109 -4.18 -3.51 13.23
CA LEU A 109 -3.79 -4.00 14.56
C LEU A 109 -2.33 -4.47 14.64
N HIS A 110 -1.65 -4.69 13.50
CA HIS A 110 -0.27 -5.19 13.48
C HIS A 110 0.80 -4.11 13.62
N TYR A 111 0.41 -2.83 13.64
CA TYR A 111 1.36 -1.74 13.77
C TYR A 111 1.38 -1.22 15.20
N LEU A 112 2.61 -1.05 15.72
CA LEU A 112 2.83 -0.54 17.07
C LEU A 112 2.29 0.89 17.21
N PRO A 113 1.88 1.29 18.42
CA PRO A 113 1.37 2.64 18.70
C PRO A 113 2.30 3.76 18.25
N GLU A 114 3.61 3.56 18.34
CA GLU A 114 4.62 4.53 17.87
C GLU A 114 4.47 4.85 16.39
N SER A 115 4.27 3.83 15.53
CA SER A 115 4.04 4.04 14.10
C SER A 115 2.72 4.77 13.83
N GLY A 116 1.70 4.56 14.67
CA GLY A 116 0.38 5.19 14.52
C GLY A 116 0.30 6.63 15.02
N SER A 117 1.22 7.04 15.90
CA SER A 117 1.18 8.33 16.59
C SER A 117 2.14 9.39 16.03
N ARG A 118 2.89 9.07 14.99
CA ARG A 118 3.86 9.99 14.39
C ARG A 118 3.18 11.00 13.46
N LEU A 119 3.52 12.30 13.66
CA LEU A 119 3.22 13.37 12.71
C LEU A 119 4.46 13.70 11.91
N ALA A 120 4.33 13.70 10.58
CA ALA A 120 5.40 14.05 9.67
C ALA A 120 5.38 15.56 9.36
N PHE A 121 6.54 16.21 9.43
CA PHE A 121 6.75 17.59 9.04
C PHE A 121 7.88 17.69 8.01
N PRO A 122 7.61 17.35 6.73
CA PRO A 122 8.64 17.26 5.70
C PRO A 122 9.42 18.58 5.49
N MET A 123 8.81 19.74 5.82
CA MET A 123 9.46 21.04 5.72
C MET A 123 10.62 21.24 6.73
N PHE A 124 10.72 20.37 7.73
CA PHE A 124 11.79 20.38 8.73
C PHE A 124 12.70 19.15 8.65
N ASP A 125 12.59 18.39 7.57
CA ASP A 125 13.49 17.28 7.32
C ASP A 125 14.80 17.78 6.69
N PHE A 126 15.86 17.72 7.48
CA PHE A 126 17.20 18.13 7.05
C PHE A 126 18.03 16.98 6.47
N SER A 127 17.52 15.74 6.52
CA SER A 127 18.18 14.60 5.88
C SER A 127 18.09 14.69 4.36
N GLU A 128 17.00 15.26 3.84
CA GLU A 128 16.74 15.52 2.43
C GLU A 128 16.56 17.03 2.18
N PRO A 129 17.65 17.83 2.23
CA PRO A 129 17.56 19.29 2.32
C PRO A 129 16.85 19.94 1.12
N LEU A 130 16.99 19.40 -0.10
CA LEU A 130 16.29 19.91 -1.28
C LEU A 130 14.79 19.67 -1.20
N LEU A 131 14.37 18.48 -0.78
CA LEU A 131 12.95 18.15 -0.60
C LEU A 131 12.35 18.96 0.55
N GLY A 132 13.07 19.05 1.68
CA GLY A 132 12.65 19.86 2.82
C GLY A 132 12.48 21.35 2.46
N ALA A 133 13.43 21.93 1.73
CA ALA A 133 13.34 23.30 1.26
C ALA A 133 12.14 23.51 0.29
N LEU A 134 11.90 22.56 -0.59
CA LEU A 134 10.77 22.61 -1.52
C LEU A 134 9.43 22.50 -0.77
N CYS A 135 9.34 21.62 0.24
CA CYS A 135 8.17 21.48 1.11
C CYS A 135 7.93 22.75 1.94
N LEU A 136 8.99 23.38 2.45
CA LEU A 136 8.90 24.65 3.17
C LEU A 136 8.36 25.76 2.27
N LEU A 137 8.92 25.91 1.07
CA LEU A 137 8.46 26.88 0.09
C LEU A 137 6.99 26.63 -0.28
N GLY A 138 6.60 25.36 -0.40
CA GLY A 138 5.22 24.96 -0.65
C GLY A 138 4.29 25.36 0.49
N THR A 139 4.69 25.13 1.72
CA THR A 139 3.93 25.54 2.90
C THR A 139 3.71 27.05 2.92
N LEU A 140 4.77 27.82 2.70
CA LEU A 140 4.68 29.29 2.64
C LEU A 140 3.77 29.76 1.50
N TRP A 141 3.91 29.15 0.31
CA TRP A 141 3.03 29.50 -0.82
C TRP A 141 1.57 29.18 -0.54
N LEU A 142 1.28 28.05 0.08
CA LEU A 142 -0.10 27.69 0.47
C LEU A 142 -0.68 28.72 1.43
N VAL A 143 0.06 29.13 2.47
CA VAL A 143 -0.39 30.14 3.44
C VAL A 143 -0.73 31.47 2.75
N VAL A 144 0.12 31.92 1.84
CA VAL A 144 -0.04 33.21 1.15
C VAL A 144 -1.15 33.14 0.11
N ARG A 145 -1.30 32.01 -0.61
CA ARG A 145 -2.15 31.91 -1.80
C ARG A 145 -3.51 31.23 -1.59
N VAL A 146 -3.73 30.58 -0.44
CA VAL A 146 -4.98 29.84 -0.18
C VAL A 146 -6.25 30.70 -0.35
N ALA A 147 -6.20 31.99 0.01
CA ALA A 147 -7.34 32.89 -0.14
C ALA A 147 -7.60 33.32 -1.60
N SER A 148 -6.59 33.30 -2.47
CA SER A 148 -6.64 33.89 -3.81
C SER A 148 -6.56 32.90 -4.97
N SER A 149 -6.07 31.66 -4.72
CA SER A 149 -5.84 30.66 -5.74
C SER A 149 -6.60 29.37 -5.46
N ARG A 150 -7.42 28.91 -6.41
CA ARG A 150 -8.14 27.63 -6.29
C ARG A 150 -7.19 26.41 -6.26
N ARG A 151 -6.03 26.51 -6.91
CA ARG A 151 -5.00 25.46 -6.84
C ARG A 151 -4.42 25.37 -5.44
N ALA A 152 -4.10 26.53 -4.85
CA ALA A 152 -3.62 26.58 -3.48
C ALA A 152 -4.68 26.07 -2.50
N GLN A 153 -5.97 26.41 -2.69
CA GLN A 153 -7.06 25.87 -1.88
C GLN A 153 -7.14 24.34 -1.97
N ALA A 154 -7.10 23.78 -3.16
CA ALA A 154 -7.18 22.34 -3.34
C ALA A 154 -5.99 21.62 -2.66
N LEU A 155 -4.76 22.08 -2.88
CA LEU A 155 -3.57 21.52 -2.24
C LEU A 155 -3.60 21.72 -0.71
N ALA A 156 -3.99 22.90 -0.22
CA ALA A 156 -4.10 23.15 1.21
C ALA A 156 -5.13 22.26 1.89
N ILE A 157 -6.32 22.06 1.28
CA ILE A 157 -7.33 21.14 1.82
C ILE A 157 -6.79 19.71 1.84
N SER A 158 -6.06 19.28 0.82
CA SER A 158 -5.45 17.94 0.78
C SER A 158 -4.40 17.75 1.87
N VAL A 159 -3.53 18.75 2.08
CA VAL A 159 -2.54 18.74 3.17
C VAL A 159 -3.22 18.70 4.54
N VAL A 160 -4.23 19.56 4.75
CA VAL A 160 -5.02 19.59 5.99
C VAL A 160 -5.76 18.26 6.20
N ALA A 161 -6.29 17.65 5.14
CA ALA A 161 -6.94 16.35 5.23
C ALA A 161 -5.99 15.26 5.74
N ILE A 162 -4.74 15.23 5.25
CA ILE A 162 -3.73 14.29 5.73
C ILE A 162 -3.41 14.53 7.21
N TYR A 163 -3.23 15.78 7.64
CA TYR A 163 -2.98 16.07 9.05
C TYR A 163 -4.18 15.73 9.94
N LEU A 164 -5.40 16.02 9.51
CA LEU A 164 -6.61 15.62 10.23
C LEU A 164 -6.73 14.09 10.32
N TRP A 165 -6.41 13.37 9.24
CA TRP A 165 -6.34 11.91 9.26
C TRP A 165 -5.27 11.40 10.23
N SER A 166 -4.10 12.02 10.25
CA SER A 166 -3.01 11.66 11.17
C SER A 166 -3.42 11.88 12.64
N LEU A 167 -4.08 13.00 12.93
CA LEU A 167 -4.63 13.26 14.28
C LEU A 167 -5.72 12.25 14.65
N ALA A 168 -6.62 11.91 13.72
CA ALA A 168 -7.61 10.87 13.94
C ALA A 168 -6.96 9.49 14.16
N SER A 169 -5.90 9.17 13.39
CA SER A 169 -5.09 7.96 13.59
C SER A 169 -4.47 7.90 14.98
N MET A 170 -3.94 9.02 15.49
CA MET A 170 -3.42 9.09 16.87
C MET A 170 -4.50 8.81 17.91
N LEU A 171 -5.71 9.32 17.70
CA LEU A 171 -6.84 9.05 18.60
C LEU A 171 -7.25 7.58 18.61
N VAL A 172 -7.33 6.93 17.43
CA VAL A 172 -7.68 5.51 17.37
C VAL A 172 -6.54 4.60 17.85
N THR A 173 -5.28 5.09 17.85
CA THR A 173 -4.16 4.37 18.45
C THR A 173 -4.37 4.19 19.96
N ALA A 174 -4.97 5.16 20.65
CA ALA A 174 -5.36 5.02 22.04
C ALA A 174 -6.42 3.92 22.27
N ALA A 175 -7.19 3.57 21.23
CA ALA A 175 -8.15 2.46 21.24
C ALA A 175 -7.57 1.12 20.77
N GLY A 176 -6.25 1.02 20.61
CA GLY A 176 -5.55 -0.23 20.22
C GLY A 176 -5.53 -0.53 18.74
N THR A 177 -5.79 0.46 17.88
CA THR A 177 -5.68 0.31 16.42
C THR A 177 -5.04 1.54 15.79
N THR A 178 -4.74 1.53 14.50
CA THR A 178 -4.16 2.69 13.82
C THR A 178 -4.91 3.01 12.52
N GLY A 179 -4.92 4.30 12.14
CA GLY A 179 -5.38 4.76 10.83
C GLY A 179 -4.29 4.68 9.75
N LEU A 180 -3.16 4.04 10.02
CA LEU A 180 -2.00 3.87 9.11
C LEU A 180 -1.48 5.20 8.54
N ALA A 181 -1.52 6.28 9.32
CA ALA A 181 -1.22 7.64 8.88
C ALA A 181 0.22 7.79 8.36
N PHE A 182 1.17 7.04 8.91
CA PHE A 182 2.57 7.05 8.46
C PHE A 182 2.72 6.70 6.97
N ARG A 183 1.79 5.92 6.40
CA ARG A 183 1.79 5.59 4.96
C ARG A 183 1.38 6.76 4.06
N LEU A 184 0.89 7.85 4.63
CA LEU A 184 0.50 9.07 3.90
C LEU A 184 1.65 10.08 3.78
N GLU A 185 2.77 9.85 4.47
CA GLU A 185 3.92 10.74 4.44
C GLU A 185 4.45 11.02 3.02
N PRO A 186 4.62 10.02 2.13
CA PRO A 186 5.03 10.29 0.75
C PRO A 186 4.02 11.15 -0.03
N ILE A 187 2.72 10.98 0.24
CA ILE A 187 1.67 11.80 -0.41
C ILE A 187 1.76 13.25 0.09
N LEU A 188 1.98 13.44 1.40
CA LEU A 188 2.18 14.76 1.99
C LEU A 188 3.39 15.46 1.38
N GLN A 189 4.51 14.76 1.23
CA GLN A 189 5.72 15.27 0.59
C GLN A 189 5.45 15.70 -0.86
N VAL A 190 4.77 14.88 -1.65
CA VAL A 190 4.42 15.21 -3.03
C VAL A 190 3.51 16.44 -3.12
N LEU A 191 2.49 16.54 -2.25
CA LEU A 191 1.58 17.70 -2.23
C LEU A 191 2.33 19.00 -1.88
N LEU A 192 3.19 18.96 -0.86
CA LEU A 192 3.98 20.13 -0.45
C LEU A 192 5.05 20.48 -1.48
N ALA A 193 5.71 19.49 -2.09
CA ALA A 193 6.68 19.73 -3.16
C ALA A 193 6.01 20.32 -4.42
N ALA A 194 4.83 19.84 -4.80
CA ALA A 194 4.04 20.44 -5.88
C ALA A 194 3.65 21.89 -5.58
N ALA A 195 3.23 22.16 -4.35
CA ALA A 195 2.98 23.54 -3.89
C ALA A 195 4.25 24.40 -3.93
N GLY A 196 5.40 23.80 -3.56
CA GLY A 196 6.73 24.45 -3.63
C GLY A 196 7.14 24.82 -5.05
N ALA A 197 6.86 23.95 -6.02
CA ALA A 197 7.11 24.26 -7.42
C ALA A 197 6.25 25.45 -7.90
N PHE A 198 4.98 25.51 -7.51
CA PHE A 198 4.15 26.71 -7.79
C PHE A 198 4.69 27.95 -7.07
N GLY A 199 5.08 27.81 -5.81
CA GLY A 199 5.69 28.89 -5.01
C GLY A 199 6.97 29.42 -5.63
N PHE A 200 7.83 28.55 -6.11
CA PHE A 200 9.06 28.92 -6.82
C PHE A 200 8.78 29.74 -8.07
N VAL A 201 7.85 29.25 -8.92
CA VAL A 201 7.52 29.95 -10.18
C VAL A 201 6.86 31.31 -9.92
N GLU A 202 5.90 31.37 -8.98
CA GLU A 202 5.21 32.63 -8.65
C GLU A 202 6.14 33.60 -7.93
N GLY A 203 6.98 33.11 -6.99
CA GLY A 203 7.97 33.91 -6.29
C GLY A 203 9.03 34.47 -7.24
N ALA A 204 9.56 33.65 -8.14
CA ALA A 204 10.52 34.10 -9.15
C ALA A 204 9.92 35.17 -10.09
N ARG A 205 8.65 35.04 -10.47
CA ARG A 205 7.92 36.06 -11.26
C ARG A 205 7.76 37.36 -10.47
N ALA A 206 7.40 37.30 -9.19
CA ALA A 206 7.25 38.47 -8.35
C ALA A 206 8.58 39.24 -8.18
N VAL A 207 9.69 38.51 -7.92
CA VAL A 207 11.02 39.11 -7.85
C VAL A 207 11.43 39.70 -9.21
N TYR A 208 11.19 38.98 -10.32
CA TYR A 208 11.48 39.47 -11.66
C TYR A 208 10.80 40.81 -11.95
N GLN A 209 9.53 40.93 -11.59
CA GLN A 209 8.77 42.19 -11.75
C GLN A 209 9.29 43.30 -10.79
N ALA A 210 9.72 42.93 -9.59
CA ALA A 210 10.20 43.91 -8.60
C ALA A 210 11.57 44.50 -8.95
N VAL A 211 12.36 43.83 -9.80
CA VAL A 211 13.70 44.26 -10.22
C VAL A 211 13.75 44.73 -11.69
N ASP A 212 12.63 45.28 -12.21
CA ASP A 212 12.52 45.85 -13.56
C ASP A 212 12.80 44.87 -14.71
N GLU A 213 12.43 43.59 -14.53
CA GLU A 213 12.38 42.55 -15.56
C GLU A 213 13.71 42.24 -16.31
N PRO A 214 14.88 42.13 -15.64
CA PRO A 214 16.15 41.92 -16.33
C PRO A 214 16.21 40.52 -16.96
N ARG A 215 16.57 40.45 -18.25
CA ARG A 215 16.71 39.17 -18.99
C ARG A 215 17.66 38.19 -18.30
N ARG A 216 18.73 38.69 -17.64
CA ARG A 216 19.71 37.88 -16.90
C ARG A 216 19.08 37.17 -15.70
N PHE A 217 18.10 37.78 -15.02
CA PHE A 217 17.39 37.15 -13.93
C PHE A 217 16.56 35.95 -14.41
N ARG A 218 15.84 36.07 -15.53
CA ARG A 218 15.10 34.95 -16.10
C ARG A 218 16.01 33.76 -16.45
N ALA A 219 17.15 34.04 -17.07
CA ALA A 219 18.14 33.02 -17.40
C ALA A 219 18.69 32.35 -16.16
N ALA A 220 19.06 33.13 -15.13
CA ALA A 220 19.57 32.61 -13.86
C ALA A 220 18.52 31.74 -13.14
N THR A 221 17.26 32.18 -13.08
CA THR A 221 16.18 31.40 -12.48
C THR A 221 15.94 30.09 -13.22
N ALA A 222 15.98 30.08 -14.56
CA ALA A 222 15.86 28.87 -15.35
C ALA A 222 17.03 27.90 -15.10
N VAL A 223 18.26 28.42 -15.01
CA VAL A 223 19.45 27.61 -14.69
C VAL A 223 19.32 27.00 -13.29
N VAL A 224 18.92 27.79 -12.28
CA VAL A 224 18.70 27.28 -10.90
C VAL A 224 17.62 26.19 -10.89
N ALA A 225 16.51 26.38 -11.61
CA ALA A 225 15.47 25.37 -11.70
C ALA A 225 15.96 24.06 -12.31
N VAL A 226 16.73 24.15 -13.42
CA VAL A 226 17.30 22.97 -14.10
C VAL A 226 18.34 22.28 -13.21
N LEU A 227 19.24 23.03 -12.59
CA LEU A 227 20.25 22.48 -11.68
C LEU A 227 19.58 21.82 -10.45
N GLY A 228 18.56 22.45 -9.88
CA GLY A 228 17.78 21.86 -8.79
C GLY A 228 17.09 20.57 -9.18
N ALA A 229 16.46 20.53 -10.38
CA ALA A 229 15.83 19.32 -10.88
C ALA A 229 16.85 18.19 -11.15
N LEU A 230 18.02 18.52 -11.71
CA LEU A 230 19.12 17.56 -11.92
C LEU A 230 19.66 17.04 -10.59
N ALA A 231 19.91 17.92 -9.62
CA ALA A 231 20.39 17.53 -8.30
C ALA A 231 19.39 16.62 -7.59
N PHE A 232 18.09 16.92 -7.67
CA PHE A 232 17.02 16.06 -7.12
C PHE A 232 17.01 14.69 -7.81
N THR A 233 17.12 14.65 -9.14
CA THR A 233 17.14 13.39 -9.89
C THR A 233 18.38 12.56 -9.55
N GLN A 234 19.54 13.20 -9.35
CA GLN A 234 20.78 12.53 -8.96
C GLN A 234 20.76 11.94 -7.54
N SER A 235 19.89 12.42 -6.65
CA SER A 235 19.74 11.84 -5.32
C SER A 235 19.04 10.48 -5.32
N ILE A 236 18.20 10.18 -6.34
CA ILE A 236 17.41 8.94 -6.43
C ILE A 236 18.30 7.67 -6.38
N PRO A 237 19.39 7.53 -7.17
CA PRO A 237 20.27 6.38 -7.06
C PRO A 237 20.91 6.22 -5.68
N GLY A 238 21.19 7.33 -4.98
CA GLY A 238 21.72 7.32 -3.61
C GLY A 238 20.70 6.76 -2.61
N ILE A 239 19.45 7.21 -2.70
CA ILE A 239 18.33 6.74 -1.86
C ILE A 239 18.07 5.25 -2.08
N LEU A 240 18.11 4.79 -3.34
CA LEU A 240 17.86 3.40 -3.72
C LEU A 240 19.13 2.53 -3.73
N ASN A 241 20.25 3.01 -3.19
CA ASN A 241 21.52 2.31 -3.29
C ASN A 241 21.49 0.90 -2.69
N ALA A 242 20.78 0.69 -1.58
CA ALA A 242 20.65 -0.62 -0.94
C ALA A 242 19.92 -1.62 -1.84
N GLU A 243 18.81 -1.21 -2.45
CA GLU A 243 18.01 -2.02 -3.36
C GLU A 243 18.75 -2.32 -4.65
N ILE A 244 19.40 -1.30 -5.22
CA ILE A 244 20.24 -1.45 -6.42
C ILE A 244 21.38 -2.43 -6.14
N THR A 245 22.09 -2.26 -5.03
CA THR A 245 23.18 -3.14 -4.65
C THR A 245 22.68 -4.57 -4.48
N THR A 246 21.53 -4.78 -3.81
CA THR A 246 20.92 -6.10 -3.67
C THR A 246 20.57 -6.71 -5.03
N ALA A 247 19.97 -5.95 -5.93
CA ALA A 247 19.61 -6.40 -7.27
C ALA A 247 20.83 -6.84 -8.09
N TYR A 248 21.94 -6.10 -7.99
CA TYR A 248 23.17 -6.44 -8.73
C TYR A 248 24.05 -7.50 -8.08
N THR A 249 23.84 -7.82 -6.80
CA THR A 249 24.62 -8.88 -6.11
C THR A 249 24.01 -10.28 -6.30
N ASP A 250 22.75 -10.39 -6.71
CA ASP A 250 22.07 -11.68 -6.94
C ASP A 250 21.04 -11.52 -8.08
N THR A 251 21.53 -11.12 -9.26
CA THR A 251 20.69 -10.60 -10.34
C THR A 251 19.82 -11.63 -11.04
N ASP A 252 20.29 -12.86 -11.18
CA ASP A 252 19.67 -13.86 -12.06
C ASP A 252 19.33 -15.18 -11.35
N GLY A 253 19.67 -15.29 -10.07
CA GLY A 253 19.48 -16.53 -9.33
C GLY A 253 20.38 -17.70 -9.75
N ASN A 254 21.30 -17.48 -10.71
CA ASN A 254 22.19 -18.54 -11.22
C ASN A 254 23.38 -18.83 -10.28
N GLY A 255 23.45 -18.15 -9.15
CA GLY A 255 24.48 -18.37 -8.15
C GLY A 255 25.77 -17.58 -8.36
N VAL A 256 25.89 -16.81 -9.42
CA VAL A 256 27.03 -15.91 -9.66
C VAL A 256 26.71 -14.56 -9.02
N ARG A 257 27.34 -14.28 -7.89
CA ARG A 257 27.12 -13.05 -7.14
C ARG A 257 28.30 -12.09 -7.30
N ALA A 258 28.00 -10.81 -7.51
CA ALA A 258 29.03 -9.76 -7.60
C ALA A 258 29.83 -9.62 -6.30
N ASP A 259 29.25 -9.90 -5.13
CA ASP A 259 29.89 -9.86 -3.81
C ASP A 259 30.70 -11.13 -3.48
N LYS A 260 30.80 -12.08 -4.41
CA LYS A 260 31.52 -13.37 -4.26
C LYS A 260 31.02 -14.27 -3.10
N ARG A 261 29.81 -14.02 -2.59
CA ARG A 261 29.18 -14.92 -1.61
C ARG A 261 28.65 -16.16 -2.29
N SER A 262 28.33 -17.17 -1.50
CA SER A 262 27.65 -18.37 -1.97
C SER A 262 26.34 -18.04 -2.68
N PRO A 263 25.90 -18.87 -3.66
CA PRO A 263 24.60 -18.71 -4.29
C PRO A 263 23.48 -18.56 -3.30
N SER A 264 22.54 -17.66 -3.58
CA SER A 264 21.35 -17.52 -2.74
C SER A 264 20.36 -18.67 -3.00
N ALA A 265 19.38 -18.84 -2.12
CA ALA A 265 18.32 -19.82 -2.30
C ALA A 265 17.53 -19.62 -3.63
N VAL A 266 17.48 -18.39 -4.13
CA VAL A 266 16.82 -18.02 -5.40
C VAL A 266 17.42 -18.74 -6.59
N SER A 267 18.72 -19.03 -6.58
CA SER A 267 19.41 -19.78 -7.67
C SER A 267 18.81 -21.15 -7.95
N HIS A 268 18.09 -21.72 -6.99
CA HIS A 268 17.43 -23.02 -7.11
C HIS A 268 15.98 -22.95 -7.60
N TYR A 269 15.38 -21.75 -7.62
CA TYR A 269 13.94 -21.59 -7.90
C TYR A 269 13.53 -22.09 -9.28
N GLY A 270 14.34 -21.84 -10.32
CA GLY A 270 14.06 -22.33 -11.68
C GLY A 270 14.02 -23.87 -11.73
N ARG A 271 14.94 -24.54 -11.02
CA ARG A 271 14.94 -26.02 -10.96
C ARG A 271 13.78 -26.56 -10.14
N ILE A 272 13.42 -25.91 -9.04
CA ILE A 272 12.24 -26.28 -8.23
C ILE A 272 10.98 -26.17 -9.07
N ASP A 273 10.80 -25.07 -9.77
CA ASP A 273 9.64 -24.84 -10.64
C ASP A 273 9.53 -25.88 -11.76
N GLN A 274 10.65 -26.21 -12.40
CA GLN A 274 10.69 -27.24 -13.43
C GLN A 274 10.24 -28.60 -12.87
N VAL A 275 10.85 -29.06 -11.78
CA VAL A 275 10.53 -30.37 -11.16
C VAL A 275 9.09 -30.41 -10.68
N LEU A 276 8.61 -29.31 -10.07
CA LEU A 276 7.25 -29.21 -9.57
C LEU A 276 6.23 -29.32 -10.72
N THR A 277 6.45 -28.61 -11.82
CA THR A 277 5.60 -28.64 -13.00
C THR A 277 5.62 -30.02 -13.66
N GLU A 278 6.80 -30.65 -13.80
CA GLU A 278 6.96 -31.98 -14.37
C GLU A 278 6.25 -33.06 -13.52
N GLN A 279 6.34 -32.96 -12.20
CA GLN A 279 5.78 -33.98 -11.30
C GLN A 279 4.29 -33.83 -11.06
N THR A 280 3.76 -32.61 -11.03
CA THR A 280 2.32 -32.36 -10.85
C THR A 280 1.54 -32.53 -12.14
N GLY A 281 2.15 -32.25 -13.29
CA GLY A 281 1.48 -32.23 -14.60
C GLY A 281 0.36 -31.17 -14.68
N ARG A 282 0.32 -30.19 -13.78
CA ARG A 282 -0.71 -29.16 -13.67
C ARG A 282 -0.16 -27.75 -13.92
N PRO A 283 -0.98 -26.81 -14.37
CA PRO A 283 -0.62 -25.39 -14.41
C PRO A 283 -0.24 -24.88 -13.01
N ARG A 284 0.64 -23.88 -12.96
CA ARG A 284 1.11 -23.28 -11.70
C ARG A 284 -0.05 -22.68 -10.90
N ASP A 285 -0.96 -21.98 -11.57
CA ASP A 285 -2.15 -21.33 -11.00
C ASP A 285 -3.26 -22.32 -10.60
N GLU A 286 -3.04 -23.61 -10.79
CA GLU A 286 -3.90 -24.70 -10.29
C GLU A 286 -3.22 -25.53 -9.20
N THR A 287 -1.97 -25.24 -8.85
CA THR A 287 -1.18 -26.04 -7.90
C THR A 287 -1.07 -25.30 -6.56
N VAL A 288 -1.45 -25.96 -5.48
CA VAL A 288 -1.35 -25.45 -4.11
C VAL A 288 0.00 -25.86 -3.50
N LEU A 289 0.81 -24.89 -3.08
CA LEU A 289 2.11 -25.12 -2.50
C LEU A 289 2.16 -24.66 -1.02
N LEU A 290 2.56 -25.54 -0.12
CA LEU A 290 2.91 -25.17 1.24
C LEU A 290 4.41 -24.86 1.32
N THR A 291 4.75 -23.62 1.59
CA THR A 291 6.14 -23.18 1.76
C THR A 291 6.24 -22.01 2.73
N ALA A 292 7.37 -21.91 3.41
CA ALA A 292 7.77 -20.71 4.17
C ALA A 292 8.68 -19.77 3.34
N ASP A 293 9.19 -20.25 2.20
CA ASP A 293 9.96 -19.46 1.24
C ASP A 293 9.00 -18.71 0.30
N THR A 294 8.26 -17.75 0.86
CA THR A 294 7.21 -17.04 0.14
C THR A 294 7.72 -16.21 -1.05
N SER A 295 9.02 -15.90 -1.09
CA SER A 295 9.66 -15.30 -2.27
C SER A 295 9.56 -16.20 -3.51
N PHE A 296 9.54 -17.52 -3.35
CA PHE A 296 9.31 -18.45 -4.47
C PHE A 296 7.93 -18.18 -5.14
N LEU A 297 6.91 -17.87 -4.35
CA LEU A 297 5.58 -17.53 -4.85
C LEU A 297 5.52 -16.15 -5.55
N SER A 298 6.54 -15.31 -5.34
CA SER A 298 6.66 -14.03 -6.06
C SER A 298 7.27 -14.22 -7.45
N TYR A 299 8.05 -15.27 -7.66
CA TYR A 299 8.61 -15.62 -8.97
C TYR A 299 7.63 -16.43 -9.83
N TYR A 300 6.86 -17.33 -9.19
CA TYR A 300 5.98 -18.26 -9.88
C TYR A 300 4.58 -18.23 -9.29
N PRO A 301 3.51 -18.19 -10.13
CA PRO A 301 2.13 -17.97 -9.69
C PRO A 301 1.46 -19.26 -9.14
N TYR A 302 2.08 -19.89 -8.14
CA TYR A 302 1.47 -20.99 -7.39
C TYR A 302 0.53 -20.45 -6.32
N PHE A 303 -0.50 -21.22 -5.94
CA PHE A 303 -1.32 -20.88 -4.78
C PHE A 303 -0.58 -21.25 -3.48
N GLY A 304 -0.22 -20.25 -2.67
CA GLY A 304 0.31 -20.47 -1.35
C GLY A 304 -0.76 -21.00 -0.38
N PHE A 305 -0.50 -22.15 0.27
CA PHE A 305 -1.40 -22.66 1.31
C PHE A 305 -1.43 -21.75 2.53
N GLN A 306 -0.31 -21.10 2.87
CA GLN A 306 -0.19 -20.17 4.00
C GLN A 306 0.51 -18.90 3.57
N ALA A 307 0.08 -17.78 4.11
CA ALA A 307 0.70 -16.48 3.88
C ALA A 307 1.96 -16.29 4.75
N LEU A 308 2.77 -15.27 4.41
CA LEU A 308 4.00 -14.94 5.15
C LEU A 308 3.72 -14.58 6.61
N THR A 309 2.68 -13.77 6.84
CA THR A 309 2.19 -13.35 8.17
C THR A 309 0.69 -13.07 8.08
N SER A 310 0.00 -13.00 9.22
CA SER A 310 -1.43 -12.72 9.28
C SER A 310 -1.83 -11.42 8.61
N HIS A 311 -1.01 -10.38 8.73
CA HIS A 311 -1.32 -9.06 8.14
C HIS A 311 -1.09 -8.96 6.63
N TYR A 312 -0.44 -9.94 6.01
CA TYR A 312 -0.34 -10.10 4.55
C TYR A 312 -1.32 -11.14 4.00
N ALA A 313 -2.00 -11.87 4.88
CA ALA A 313 -3.05 -12.80 4.46
C ALA A 313 -4.30 -12.06 4.00
N ASN A 314 -5.05 -12.67 3.07
CA ASN A 314 -6.41 -12.23 2.83
C ASN A 314 -7.21 -12.41 4.14
N PRO A 315 -8.00 -11.41 4.59
CA PRO A 315 -8.80 -11.52 5.81
C PRO A 315 -9.76 -12.71 5.87
N LEU A 316 -10.10 -13.30 4.74
CA LEU A 316 -10.96 -14.49 4.62
C LEU A 316 -10.14 -15.79 4.44
N ALA A 317 -8.82 -15.76 4.66
CA ALA A 317 -7.96 -16.92 4.41
C ALA A 317 -7.78 -17.84 5.62
N ASP A 318 -8.46 -17.59 6.75
CA ASP A 318 -8.38 -18.40 7.97
C ASP A 318 -6.93 -18.64 8.42
N PHE A 319 -6.11 -17.58 8.43
CA PHE A 319 -4.67 -17.69 8.66
C PHE A 319 -4.30 -18.44 9.96
N PRO A 320 -4.90 -18.12 11.13
CA PRO A 320 -4.61 -18.84 12.37
C PRO A 320 -5.03 -20.32 12.31
N ALA A 321 -6.19 -20.62 11.71
CA ALA A 321 -6.70 -21.98 11.59
C ALA A 321 -5.82 -22.84 10.67
N ARG A 322 -5.32 -22.29 9.55
CA ARG A 322 -4.34 -22.95 8.68
C ARG A 322 -3.02 -23.20 9.39
N ALA A 323 -2.55 -22.24 10.19
CA ALA A 323 -1.34 -22.40 10.98
C ALA A 323 -1.48 -23.52 12.02
N ALA A 324 -2.64 -23.62 12.68
CA ALA A 324 -2.95 -24.70 13.62
C ALA A 324 -3.02 -26.04 12.91
N GLU A 325 -3.61 -26.12 11.74
CA GLU A 325 -3.68 -27.33 10.94
C GLU A 325 -2.28 -27.81 10.49
N ILE A 326 -1.41 -26.91 10.05
CA ILE A 326 -0.01 -27.25 9.74
C ILE A 326 0.70 -27.82 10.96
N LYS A 327 0.50 -27.25 12.15
CA LYS A 327 1.05 -27.79 13.41
C LYS A 327 0.52 -29.19 13.69
N ARG A 328 -0.78 -29.41 13.54
CA ARG A 328 -1.40 -30.72 13.72
C ARG A 328 -0.80 -31.78 12.79
N TRP A 329 -0.51 -31.43 11.53
CA TRP A 329 0.13 -32.37 10.60
C TRP A 329 1.53 -32.81 11.07
N THR A 330 2.28 -31.96 11.78
CA THR A 330 3.59 -32.35 12.31
C THR A 330 3.54 -33.36 13.45
N GLU A 331 2.39 -33.53 14.10
CA GLU A 331 2.17 -34.42 15.25
C GLU A 331 1.75 -35.82 14.83
N LEU A 332 1.41 -36.04 13.55
CA LEU A 332 0.99 -37.31 12.99
C LEU A 332 2.14 -38.33 13.03
N LYS A 333 1.79 -39.61 13.04
CA LYS A 333 2.77 -40.68 13.28
C LYS A 333 3.05 -41.55 12.05
N SER A 334 2.21 -41.43 11.02
CA SER A 334 2.36 -42.29 9.83
C SER A 334 1.99 -41.52 8.55
N PRO A 335 2.51 -41.94 7.38
CA PRO A 335 2.11 -41.41 6.09
C PRO A 335 0.60 -41.55 5.84
N ALA A 336 0.00 -42.64 6.26
CA ALA A 336 -1.44 -42.87 6.08
C ALA A 336 -2.29 -41.83 6.84
N GLU A 337 -1.89 -41.50 8.08
CA GLU A 337 -2.56 -40.42 8.83
C GLU A 337 -2.41 -39.06 8.14
N LEU A 338 -1.24 -38.77 7.57
CA LEU A 338 -1.02 -37.51 6.84
C LEU A 338 -1.87 -37.46 5.58
N ILE A 339 -1.92 -38.53 4.79
CA ILE A 339 -2.75 -38.64 3.58
C ILE A 339 -4.22 -38.44 3.94
N ASP A 340 -4.70 -39.09 5.00
CA ASP A 340 -6.07 -38.96 5.48
C ASP A 340 -6.36 -37.50 5.92
N ALA A 341 -5.46 -36.89 6.71
CA ALA A 341 -5.60 -35.51 7.15
C ALA A 341 -5.62 -34.52 5.99
N LEU A 342 -4.80 -34.73 4.95
CA LEU A 342 -4.80 -33.90 3.75
C LEU A 342 -6.09 -34.07 2.94
N ASN A 343 -6.65 -35.30 2.86
CA ASN A 343 -7.90 -35.57 2.17
C ASN A 343 -9.11 -34.96 2.85
N HIS A 344 -9.09 -34.83 4.18
CA HIS A 344 -10.17 -34.26 4.99
C HIS A 344 -9.91 -32.81 5.41
N SER A 345 -8.91 -32.16 4.81
CA SER A 345 -8.63 -30.73 5.08
C SER A 345 -9.84 -29.85 4.73
N PRO A 346 -10.22 -28.88 5.60
CA PRO A 346 -11.31 -27.95 5.29
C PRO A 346 -11.00 -27.00 4.14
N TRP A 347 -9.70 -26.91 3.77
CA TRP A 347 -9.24 -26.15 2.60
C TRP A 347 -8.69 -27.09 1.55
N ARG A 348 -8.54 -26.59 0.33
CA ARG A 348 -7.81 -27.33 -0.69
C ARG A 348 -6.40 -27.63 -0.17
N ALA A 349 -6.12 -28.92 0.05
CA ALA A 349 -4.85 -29.38 0.60
C ALA A 349 -3.67 -29.03 -0.33
N PRO A 350 -2.44 -28.92 0.20
CA PRO A 350 -1.25 -28.78 -0.62
C PRO A 350 -1.09 -29.96 -1.61
N ASP A 351 -0.88 -29.62 -2.87
CA ASP A 351 -0.44 -30.55 -3.90
C ASP A 351 1.08 -30.81 -3.77
N ALA A 352 1.80 -29.84 -3.18
CA ALA A 352 3.23 -29.96 -2.93
C ALA A 352 3.67 -29.18 -1.69
N PHE A 353 4.84 -29.54 -1.17
CA PHE A 353 5.49 -28.92 -0.03
C PHE A 353 6.92 -28.55 -0.42
N LEU A 354 7.31 -27.32 -0.16
CA LEU A 354 8.69 -26.87 -0.34
C LEU A 354 9.29 -26.55 1.04
N PHE A 355 10.09 -27.47 1.53
CA PHE A 355 10.68 -27.44 2.85
C PHE A 355 12.15 -26.97 2.83
N ARG A 356 12.63 -26.59 4.00
CA ARG A 356 14.04 -26.65 4.37
C ARG A 356 14.28 -27.92 5.15
N ARG A 357 15.57 -28.29 5.34
CA ARG A 357 15.96 -29.52 6.06
C ARG A 357 16.71 -29.19 7.35
N SER A 358 16.43 -29.94 8.40
CA SER A 358 17.18 -29.98 9.66
C SER A 358 17.38 -31.44 10.07
N GLY A 359 18.55 -31.97 9.76
CA GLY A 359 18.80 -33.43 9.93
C GLY A 359 17.87 -34.28 9.07
N GLU A 360 17.12 -35.18 9.69
CA GLU A 360 16.12 -36.02 9.03
C GLU A 360 14.71 -35.38 8.95
N ASN A 361 14.53 -34.19 9.56
CA ASN A 361 13.27 -33.50 9.57
C ASN A 361 13.18 -32.45 8.47
N TYR A 362 11.97 -32.23 7.97
CA TYR A 362 11.62 -31.16 7.05
C TYR A 362 11.04 -29.98 7.82
N THR A 363 11.49 -28.78 7.53
CA THR A 363 11.15 -27.62 8.36
C THR A 363 10.44 -26.54 7.57
N LEU A 364 9.49 -25.84 8.25
CA LEU A 364 8.90 -24.59 7.79
C LEU A 364 9.03 -23.54 8.88
N ARG A 365 9.54 -22.36 8.52
CA ARG A 365 9.63 -21.21 9.41
C ARG A 365 8.40 -20.34 9.25
N LEU A 366 7.40 -20.55 10.08
CA LEU A 366 6.14 -19.83 10.09
C LEU A 366 6.22 -18.56 10.95
N ALA A 367 5.14 -17.79 10.95
CA ALA A 367 5.01 -16.58 11.73
C ALA A 367 3.66 -16.52 12.44
N GLU A 368 3.65 -15.93 13.63
CA GLU A 368 2.45 -15.59 14.36
C GLU A 368 2.48 -14.12 14.78
N ASP A 369 1.31 -13.53 14.91
CA ASP A 369 1.15 -12.18 15.42
C ASP A 369 1.16 -12.21 16.94
N VAL A 370 2.00 -11.38 17.53
CA VAL A 370 2.15 -11.25 18.98
C VAL A 370 1.95 -9.80 19.45
N TYR A 371 1.26 -8.98 18.63
CA TYR A 371 0.89 -7.63 19.04
C TYR A 371 0.26 -7.64 20.46
N PRO A 372 0.60 -6.71 21.37
CA PRO A 372 1.39 -5.48 21.15
C PRO A 372 2.90 -5.60 21.43
N ASN A 373 3.48 -6.79 21.43
CA ASN A 373 4.91 -6.96 21.68
C ASN A 373 5.76 -6.39 20.52
N ASP A 374 6.99 -6.01 20.83
CA ASP A 374 7.99 -5.60 19.82
C ASP A 374 9.13 -6.62 19.79
N PRO A 375 9.43 -7.24 18.63
CA PRO A 375 8.69 -7.16 17.37
C PRO A 375 7.31 -7.83 17.46
N ASN A 376 6.33 -7.24 16.76
CA ASN A 376 4.94 -7.71 16.75
C ASN A 376 4.71 -9.03 15.96
N VAL A 377 5.73 -9.56 15.35
CA VAL A 377 5.72 -10.84 14.64
C VAL A 377 6.76 -11.77 15.23
N ARG A 378 6.32 -12.89 15.79
CA ARG A 378 7.19 -13.96 16.27
C ARG A 378 7.34 -15.02 15.19
N ARG A 379 8.59 -15.37 14.85
CA ARG A 379 8.90 -16.49 13.98
C ARG A 379 9.08 -17.76 14.80
N TYR A 380 8.49 -18.85 14.33
CA TYR A 380 8.65 -20.18 14.91
C TYR A 380 8.85 -21.23 13.81
N THR A 381 9.49 -22.34 14.14
CA THR A 381 9.73 -23.42 13.19
C THR A 381 8.83 -24.60 13.55
N VAL A 382 8.18 -25.18 12.56
CA VAL A 382 7.52 -26.47 12.65
C VAL A 382 8.39 -27.51 11.94
N GLU A 383 8.44 -28.72 12.52
CA GLU A 383 9.27 -29.83 12.02
C GLU A 383 8.39 -31.01 11.66
N PHE A 384 8.46 -31.44 10.44
CA PHE A 384 7.82 -32.66 9.95
C PHE A 384 8.84 -33.77 9.97
N PRO A 385 8.61 -34.88 10.69
CA PRO A 385 9.43 -36.06 10.55
C PRO A 385 9.46 -36.53 9.08
N GLY A 386 10.65 -36.75 8.51
CA GLY A 386 10.77 -37.22 7.13
C GLY A 386 10.01 -38.53 6.86
N THR A 387 9.84 -39.35 7.90
CA THR A 387 9.05 -40.58 7.84
C THR A 387 7.58 -40.39 7.48
N LEU A 388 7.00 -39.21 7.72
CA LEU A 388 5.63 -38.90 7.32
C LEU A 388 5.41 -38.89 5.80
N PHE A 389 6.48 -38.76 5.04
CA PHE A 389 6.46 -38.73 3.58
C PHE A 389 7.03 -40.01 2.96
N ALA A 390 7.33 -41.07 3.77
CA ALA A 390 7.88 -42.34 3.31
C ALA A 390 6.76 -43.25 2.75
N ASP A 391 6.07 -42.78 1.71
CA ASP A 391 4.96 -43.46 1.03
C ASP A 391 5.01 -43.16 -0.48
N PRO A 392 4.62 -44.10 -1.36
CA PRO A 392 4.59 -43.89 -2.81
C PRO A 392 3.74 -42.74 -3.29
N HIS A 393 2.80 -42.26 -2.49
CA HIS A 393 2.00 -41.05 -2.79
C HIS A 393 2.81 -39.76 -2.69
N PHE A 394 4.04 -39.79 -2.18
CA PHE A 394 4.91 -38.63 -2.08
C PHE A 394 6.20 -38.84 -2.87
N ARG A 395 6.45 -37.92 -3.79
CA ARG A 395 7.76 -37.88 -4.53
C ARG A 395 8.65 -36.85 -3.89
N ILE A 396 9.77 -37.26 -3.37
CA ILE A 396 10.75 -36.43 -2.66
C ILE A 396 11.89 -36.11 -3.60
N THR A 397 12.25 -34.84 -3.73
CA THR A 397 13.38 -34.38 -4.54
C THR A 397 14.16 -33.31 -3.78
N ASP A 398 15.44 -33.55 -3.52
CA ASP A 398 16.32 -32.56 -2.89
C ASP A 398 16.90 -31.61 -3.97
N ILE A 399 16.80 -30.31 -3.77
CA ILE A 399 17.29 -29.29 -4.69
C ILE A 399 17.99 -28.19 -3.89
N GLY A 400 19.32 -28.26 -3.83
CA GLY A 400 20.13 -27.34 -3.00
C GLY A 400 19.69 -27.37 -1.53
N PRO A 401 19.32 -26.22 -0.93
CA PRO A 401 18.91 -26.18 0.47
C PRO A 401 17.43 -26.56 0.67
N PHE A 402 16.74 -27.01 -0.38
CA PHE A 402 15.33 -27.35 -0.33
C PHE A 402 15.08 -28.85 -0.47
N THR A 403 14.00 -29.29 0.14
CA THR A 403 13.37 -30.58 -0.15
C THR A 403 11.97 -30.32 -0.68
N LEU A 404 11.75 -30.67 -1.94
CA LEU A 404 10.45 -30.62 -2.60
C LEU A 404 9.77 -31.96 -2.41
N VAL A 405 8.55 -31.95 -1.88
CA VAL A 405 7.69 -33.14 -1.78
C VAL A 405 6.44 -32.88 -2.58
N VAL A 406 6.19 -33.71 -3.58
CA VAL A 406 5.02 -33.61 -4.46
C VAL A 406 4.09 -34.77 -4.18
N ARG A 407 2.82 -34.47 -3.97
CA ARG A 407 1.75 -35.46 -3.77
C ARG A 407 1.24 -35.93 -5.13
N SER A 408 1.21 -37.24 -5.36
CA SER A 408 0.69 -37.89 -6.56
C SER A 408 -0.79 -38.19 -6.45
#